data_194bb2f68760e682775c5b8f57819452
#
_entry.id   194bb2f68760e682775c5b8f57819452
#
_cell.length_a   1.000
_cell.length_b   1.000
_cell.length_c   1.000
_cell.angle_alpha   90.00
_cell.angle_beta   90.00
_cell.angle_gamma   90.00
#
_symmetry.space_group_name_H-M   'P 1'
#
loop_
_entity.id
_entity.type
_entity.pdbx_description
1 polymer ?
#
loop_
_entity_poly.entity_id
_entity_poly.type
_entity_poly.pdbx_seq_one_letter_code
_entity_poly.pdbx_strand_id
1 'polypeptide(L)'
;MAKIELKNVTKCFGDVIAVNNVSIEIYDREFLVMLGPSGCGKTTTLRAIAGLEDIDAGNILIDENSINDLSPADRNISFVFQFYALYPHLTVFDNIAFPLKASKVEKTEVERRVLEVAETLQIDASLNQKPKQLSGGEMQRVALGRAMVRRPKAFLMDEPMSNLDAKLRIQMRSELKRLQKKIETTTVFVTHDQIEAMSMADRIVVMHQGEIQQIDPPQKIYNQPKNLFVAQFIGSPAMNLLECVLESKSGELVLSLLHTECSFTLSEAITQKMMQKHKLSKIIFGIRPEHVTLSKTPIDCQIETNVHLVEYLGAAKIIDVILGENNQTHSPVFFKSRVHSSFQVSVGEPVWINFEERAIHIFDQESQEAI
;
A
#
# COMPACT_ATOMS: atom_id res chain seq x y z
N MET A 1 -2.22 -25.03 -8.15
CA MET A 1 -2.10 -24.06 -7.05
C MET A 1 -0.70 -23.54 -7.13
N ALA A 2 -0.48 -22.24 -6.95
CA ALA A 2 0.84 -21.69 -7.28
C ALA A 2 1.39 -20.87 -6.13
N LYS A 3 2.45 -21.38 -5.53
CA LYS A 3 3.36 -20.63 -4.68
C LYS A 3 4.38 -19.95 -5.59
N ILE A 4 4.62 -18.63 -5.41
CA ILE A 4 5.64 -17.88 -6.15
C ILE A 4 6.71 -17.43 -5.18
N GLU A 5 7.97 -17.64 -5.52
CA GLU A 5 9.11 -17.22 -4.71
C GLU A 5 10.09 -16.39 -5.54
N LEU A 6 10.45 -15.24 -5.05
CA LEU A 6 11.57 -14.44 -5.53
C LEU A 6 12.72 -14.62 -4.53
N LYS A 7 13.90 -14.97 -5.01
CA LYS A 7 15.10 -15.18 -4.17
C LYS A 7 16.22 -14.27 -4.67
N ASN A 8 16.52 -13.22 -3.89
CA ASN A 8 17.60 -12.25 -4.14
C ASN A 8 17.54 -11.66 -5.56
N VAL A 9 16.34 -11.34 -6.04
CA VAL A 9 16.12 -10.83 -7.39
C VAL A 9 16.65 -9.42 -7.51
N THR A 10 17.49 -9.20 -8.52
CA THR A 10 18.07 -7.89 -8.86
C THR A 10 17.82 -7.60 -10.34
N LYS A 11 17.44 -6.34 -10.62
CA LYS A 11 17.28 -5.81 -11.97
C LYS A 11 17.83 -4.41 -12.08
N CYS A 12 18.72 -4.22 -13.07
CA CYS A 12 19.34 -2.94 -13.38
C CYS A 12 18.93 -2.46 -14.79
N PHE A 13 18.85 -1.16 -14.98
CA PHE A 13 18.73 -0.51 -16.28
C PHE A 13 19.87 0.51 -16.40
N GLY A 14 20.94 0.12 -17.09
CA GLY A 14 22.19 0.88 -17.07
C GLY A 14 22.71 1.00 -15.64
N ASP A 15 22.92 2.23 -15.17
CA ASP A 15 23.40 2.50 -13.81
C ASP A 15 22.30 2.53 -12.74
N VAL A 16 21.04 2.37 -13.13
CA VAL A 16 19.89 2.45 -12.20
C VAL A 16 19.52 1.04 -11.73
N ILE A 17 19.59 0.79 -10.42
CA ILE A 17 19.12 -0.45 -9.80
C ILE A 17 17.61 -0.29 -9.54
N ALA A 18 16.78 -0.87 -10.40
CA ALA A 18 15.34 -0.78 -10.29
C ALA A 18 14.74 -1.77 -9.29
N VAL A 19 15.38 -2.93 -9.11
CA VAL A 19 15.04 -3.94 -8.09
C VAL A 19 16.35 -4.39 -7.47
N ASN A 20 16.48 -4.27 -6.15
CA ASN A 20 17.72 -4.52 -5.41
C ASN A 20 17.53 -5.66 -4.41
N ASN A 21 18.07 -6.83 -4.74
CA ASN A 21 18.13 -8.00 -3.84
C ASN A 21 16.76 -8.37 -3.21
N VAL A 22 15.70 -8.31 -4.00
CA VAL A 22 14.32 -8.53 -3.52
C VAL A 22 14.05 -10.01 -3.32
N SER A 23 13.58 -10.36 -2.10
CA SER A 23 13.13 -11.71 -1.76
C SER A 23 11.70 -11.66 -1.21
N ILE A 24 10.77 -12.37 -1.86
CA ILE A 24 9.35 -12.41 -1.52
C ILE A 24 8.87 -13.85 -1.64
N GLU A 25 8.13 -14.32 -0.66
CA GLU A 25 7.35 -15.54 -0.72
C GLU A 25 5.86 -15.19 -0.83
N ILE A 26 5.21 -15.62 -1.91
CA ILE A 26 3.80 -15.40 -2.19
C ILE A 26 3.11 -16.74 -2.05
N TYR A 27 2.19 -16.85 -1.11
CA TYR A 27 1.52 -18.09 -0.77
C TYR A 27 0.43 -18.46 -1.79
N ASP A 28 0.13 -19.74 -1.87
CA ASP A 28 -0.97 -20.21 -2.70
C ASP A 28 -2.29 -19.53 -2.32
N ARG A 29 -3.03 -19.03 -3.33
CA ARG A 29 -4.30 -18.30 -3.20
C ARG A 29 -4.22 -16.96 -2.48
N GLU A 30 -3.02 -16.47 -2.18
CA GLU A 30 -2.81 -15.17 -1.55
C GLU A 30 -3.14 -14.02 -2.51
N PHE A 31 -3.72 -12.96 -1.99
CA PHE A 31 -3.81 -11.65 -2.64
C PHE A 31 -2.70 -10.76 -2.08
N LEU A 32 -1.54 -10.78 -2.72
CA LEU A 32 -0.41 -9.94 -2.36
C LEU A 32 -0.48 -8.61 -3.08
N VAL A 33 -0.34 -7.51 -2.36
CA VAL A 33 -0.29 -6.17 -2.95
C VAL A 33 1.12 -5.58 -2.81
N MET A 34 1.69 -5.13 -3.92
CA MET A 34 2.93 -4.36 -3.94
C MET A 34 2.59 -2.86 -3.96
N LEU A 35 2.98 -2.15 -2.93
CA LEU A 35 2.67 -0.75 -2.69
C LEU A 35 3.96 0.08 -2.54
N GLY A 36 3.97 1.30 -3.07
CA GLY A 36 5.12 2.21 -2.96
C GLY A 36 5.01 3.38 -3.92
N PRO A 37 5.90 4.37 -3.81
CA PRO A 37 5.93 5.53 -4.72
C PRO A 37 6.20 5.11 -6.17
N SER A 38 5.91 6.01 -7.11
CA SER A 38 6.23 5.78 -8.52
C SER A 38 7.74 5.58 -8.71
N GLY A 39 8.11 4.62 -9.54
CA GLY A 39 9.51 4.32 -9.83
C GLY A 39 10.25 3.48 -8.77
N CYS A 40 9.60 2.98 -7.71
CA CYS A 40 10.27 2.18 -6.68
C CYS A 40 10.46 0.68 -7.04
N GLY A 41 10.21 0.25 -8.28
CA GLY A 41 10.49 -1.12 -8.74
C GLY A 41 9.31 -2.09 -8.81
N LYS A 42 8.09 -1.73 -8.39
CA LYS A 42 6.89 -2.60 -8.36
C LYS A 42 6.57 -3.24 -9.71
N THR A 43 6.36 -2.41 -10.73
CA THR A 43 6.06 -2.86 -12.10
C THR A 43 7.19 -3.69 -12.70
N THR A 44 8.45 -3.32 -12.42
CA THR A 44 9.62 -4.08 -12.85
C THR A 44 9.62 -5.48 -12.22
N THR A 45 9.38 -5.58 -10.92
CA THR A 45 9.26 -6.86 -10.20
C THR A 45 8.11 -7.69 -10.76
N LEU A 46 6.95 -7.08 -11.01
CA LEU A 46 5.79 -7.77 -11.58
C LEU A 46 6.08 -8.31 -12.98
N ARG A 47 6.74 -7.50 -13.83
CA ARG A 47 7.15 -7.91 -15.18
C ARG A 47 8.21 -9.00 -15.17
N ALA A 48 9.13 -8.97 -14.21
CA ALA A 48 10.11 -10.06 -14.03
C ALA A 48 9.43 -11.40 -13.70
N ILE A 49 8.41 -11.41 -12.82
CA ILE A 49 7.61 -12.60 -12.54
C ILE A 49 6.91 -13.09 -13.81
N ALA A 50 6.39 -12.17 -14.64
CA ALA A 50 5.72 -12.51 -15.90
C ALA A 50 6.66 -12.99 -17.01
N GLY A 51 7.98 -12.78 -16.90
CA GLY A 51 8.96 -13.01 -17.96
C GLY A 51 8.92 -11.96 -19.06
N LEU A 52 8.35 -10.80 -18.78
CA LEU A 52 8.34 -9.63 -19.66
C LEU A 52 9.59 -8.76 -19.47
N GLU A 53 10.34 -9.04 -18.42
CA GLU A 53 11.61 -8.40 -18.09
C GLU A 53 12.55 -9.45 -17.53
N ASP A 54 13.77 -9.52 -18.08
CA ASP A 54 14.81 -10.42 -17.59
C ASP A 54 15.44 -9.87 -16.32
N ILE A 55 15.78 -10.75 -15.38
CA ILE A 55 16.50 -10.39 -14.16
C ILE A 55 18.01 -10.51 -14.38
N ASP A 56 18.79 -9.69 -13.67
CA ASP A 56 20.26 -9.70 -13.77
C ASP A 56 20.88 -10.63 -12.72
N ALA A 57 20.19 -10.87 -11.59
CA ALA A 57 20.60 -11.83 -10.58
C ALA A 57 19.40 -12.37 -9.80
N GLY A 58 19.60 -13.49 -9.12
CA GLY A 58 18.58 -14.14 -8.30
C GLY A 58 17.80 -15.20 -9.04
N ASN A 59 16.70 -15.66 -8.44
CA ASN A 59 15.86 -16.70 -9.01
C ASN A 59 14.38 -16.45 -8.72
N ILE A 60 13.53 -16.74 -9.70
CA ILE A 60 12.08 -16.71 -9.57
C ILE A 60 11.56 -18.14 -9.74
N LEU A 61 10.77 -18.61 -8.78
CA LEU A 61 10.23 -19.96 -8.77
C LEU A 61 8.70 -19.93 -8.74
N ILE A 62 8.09 -20.90 -9.42
CA ILE A 62 6.66 -21.24 -9.28
C ILE A 62 6.57 -22.72 -8.92
N ASP A 63 5.94 -23.04 -7.80
CA ASP A 63 5.84 -24.40 -7.27
C ASP A 63 7.23 -25.08 -7.22
N GLU A 64 8.22 -24.37 -6.63
CA GLU A 64 9.62 -24.80 -6.46
C GLU A 64 10.43 -24.93 -7.79
N ASN A 65 9.81 -24.76 -8.96
CA ASN A 65 10.49 -24.82 -10.24
C ASN A 65 10.96 -23.42 -10.66
N SER A 66 12.23 -23.29 -11.02
CA SER A 66 12.77 -22.05 -11.60
C SER A 66 12.10 -21.74 -12.94
N ILE A 67 11.71 -20.48 -13.11
CA ILE A 67 11.05 -19.99 -14.33
C ILE A 67 11.87 -18.93 -15.06
N ASN A 68 13.11 -18.69 -14.67
CA ASN A 68 13.95 -17.65 -15.27
C ASN A 68 14.07 -17.80 -16.78
N ASP A 69 14.33 -19.04 -17.24
CA ASP A 69 14.56 -19.36 -18.66
C ASP A 69 13.26 -19.62 -19.44
N LEU A 70 12.10 -19.59 -18.77
CA LEU A 70 10.82 -19.82 -19.42
C LEU A 70 10.30 -18.54 -20.10
N SER A 71 9.81 -18.70 -21.33
CA SER A 71 9.10 -17.61 -22.01
C SER A 71 7.84 -17.19 -21.24
N PRO A 72 7.34 -15.96 -21.41
CA PRO A 72 6.09 -15.51 -20.77
C PRO A 72 4.90 -16.44 -21.04
N ALA A 73 4.85 -17.04 -22.22
CA ALA A 73 3.77 -17.95 -22.60
C ALA A 73 3.78 -19.28 -21.81
N ASP A 74 4.98 -19.75 -21.44
CA ASP A 74 5.20 -21.04 -20.78
C ASP A 74 5.09 -20.97 -19.25
N ARG A 75 5.12 -19.76 -18.66
CA ARG A 75 4.99 -19.56 -17.20
C ARG A 75 3.60 -19.85 -16.65
N ASN A 76 2.60 -20.05 -17.51
CA ASN A 76 1.18 -20.25 -17.14
C ASN A 76 0.63 -19.20 -16.18
N ILE A 77 0.99 -17.94 -16.42
CA ILE A 77 0.55 -16.75 -15.67
C ILE A 77 -0.30 -15.89 -16.60
N SER A 78 -1.25 -15.15 -16.05
CA SER A 78 -1.99 -14.13 -16.79
C SER A 78 -1.63 -12.75 -16.29
N PHE A 79 -1.38 -11.81 -17.21
CA PHE A 79 -1.01 -10.44 -16.94
C PHE A 79 -2.14 -9.48 -17.36
N VAL A 80 -2.54 -8.59 -16.44
CA VAL A 80 -3.51 -7.51 -16.67
C VAL A 80 -2.76 -6.19 -16.67
N PHE A 81 -2.72 -5.54 -17.83
CA PHE A 81 -2.02 -4.27 -18.04
C PHE A 81 -2.85 -3.07 -17.54
N GLN A 82 -2.20 -1.99 -17.18
CA GLN A 82 -2.77 -0.72 -16.72
C GLN A 82 -3.80 -0.12 -17.69
N PHE A 83 -3.60 -0.24 -19.01
CA PHE A 83 -4.48 0.29 -20.05
C PHE A 83 -5.39 -0.78 -20.68
N TYR A 84 -5.75 -1.82 -19.94
CA TYR A 84 -6.60 -2.94 -20.38
C TYR A 84 -6.06 -3.72 -21.59
N ALA A 85 -5.35 -3.09 -22.52
CA ALA A 85 -4.77 -3.65 -23.74
C ALA A 85 -5.77 -4.50 -24.55
N LEU A 86 -7.04 -4.04 -24.64
CA LEU A 86 -8.07 -4.70 -25.43
C LEU A 86 -7.81 -4.49 -26.92
N TYR A 87 -8.13 -5.52 -27.72
CA TYR A 87 -8.07 -5.42 -29.18
C TYR A 87 -9.30 -4.64 -29.68
N PRO A 88 -9.14 -3.41 -30.21
CA PRO A 88 -10.27 -2.51 -30.48
C PRO A 88 -11.16 -2.94 -31.64
N HIS A 89 -10.64 -3.78 -32.53
CA HIS A 89 -11.34 -4.33 -33.70
C HIS A 89 -12.14 -5.60 -33.37
N LEU A 90 -11.83 -6.28 -32.25
CA LEU A 90 -12.50 -7.49 -31.79
C LEU A 90 -13.70 -7.17 -30.91
N THR A 91 -14.69 -8.06 -30.89
CA THR A 91 -15.80 -8.01 -29.92
C THR A 91 -15.32 -8.36 -28.51
N VAL A 92 -16.16 -8.18 -27.50
CA VAL A 92 -15.91 -8.66 -26.13
C VAL A 92 -15.67 -10.16 -26.12
N PHE A 93 -16.54 -10.93 -26.81
CA PHE A 93 -16.38 -12.37 -26.96
C PHE A 93 -14.99 -12.71 -27.54
N ASP A 94 -14.61 -12.07 -28.65
CA ASP A 94 -13.35 -12.37 -29.32
C ASP A 94 -12.12 -11.91 -28.51
N ASN A 95 -12.23 -10.82 -27.76
CA ASN A 95 -11.18 -10.41 -26.83
C ASN A 95 -10.92 -11.47 -25.76
N ILE A 96 -11.98 -12.01 -25.14
CA ILE A 96 -11.88 -13.04 -24.11
C ILE A 96 -11.40 -14.36 -24.74
N ALA A 97 -11.93 -14.72 -25.91
CA ALA A 97 -11.58 -15.96 -26.63
C ALA A 97 -10.15 -15.98 -27.17
N PHE A 98 -9.53 -14.81 -27.38
CA PHE A 98 -8.26 -14.68 -28.09
C PHE A 98 -7.15 -15.61 -27.60
N PRO A 99 -6.87 -15.72 -26.28
CA PRO A 99 -5.81 -16.58 -25.78
C PRO A 99 -6.07 -18.07 -26.09
N LEU A 100 -7.33 -18.51 -26.02
CA LEU A 100 -7.70 -19.91 -26.31
C LEU A 100 -7.58 -20.23 -27.79
N LYS A 101 -8.01 -19.29 -28.66
CA LYS A 101 -7.86 -19.41 -30.13
C LYS A 101 -6.40 -19.47 -30.52
N ALA A 102 -5.54 -18.65 -29.91
CA ALA A 102 -4.09 -18.66 -30.13
C ALA A 102 -3.46 -20.01 -29.72
N SER A 103 -3.96 -20.61 -28.65
CA SER A 103 -3.55 -21.95 -28.19
C SER A 103 -4.24 -23.11 -28.94
N LYS A 104 -4.99 -22.80 -30.02
CA LYS A 104 -5.70 -23.81 -30.88
C LYS A 104 -6.67 -24.73 -30.10
N VAL A 105 -7.30 -24.17 -29.05
CA VAL A 105 -8.35 -24.89 -28.30
C VAL A 105 -9.56 -25.10 -29.21
N GLU A 106 -10.24 -26.22 -29.05
CA GLU A 106 -11.41 -26.61 -29.83
C GLU A 106 -12.56 -25.57 -29.65
N LYS A 107 -13.29 -25.26 -30.73
CA LYS A 107 -14.25 -24.16 -30.80
C LYS A 107 -15.37 -24.28 -29.76
N THR A 108 -15.90 -25.44 -29.52
CA THR A 108 -16.97 -25.68 -28.53
C THR A 108 -16.49 -25.41 -27.10
N GLU A 109 -15.26 -25.79 -26.82
CA GLU A 109 -14.65 -25.51 -25.51
C GLU A 109 -14.32 -24.00 -25.32
N VAL A 110 -13.92 -23.31 -26.41
CA VAL A 110 -13.74 -21.84 -26.40
C VAL A 110 -15.06 -21.16 -26.05
N GLU A 111 -16.16 -21.51 -26.74
CA GLU A 111 -17.47 -20.93 -26.48
C GLU A 111 -17.92 -21.18 -25.02
N ARG A 112 -17.79 -22.41 -24.54
CA ARG A 112 -18.15 -22.78 -23.18
C ARG A 112 -17.40 -21.96 -22.15
N ARG A 113 -16.06 -21.84 -22.26
CA ARG A 113 -15.24 -21.08 -21.32
C ARG A 113 -15.49 -19.59 -21.37
N VAL A 114 -15.70 -19.02 -22.55
CA VAL A 114 -16.00 -17.59 -22.69
C VAL A 114 -17.33 -17.26 -22.03
N LEU A 115 -18.36 -18.07 -22.23
CA LEU A 115 -19.68 -17.87 -21.60
C LEU A 115 -19.61 -18.00 -20.07
N GLU A 116 -18.89 -19.02 -19.54
CA GLU A 116 -18.66 -19.20 -18.10
C GLU A 116 -17.95 -17.97 -17.46
N VAL A 117 -16.96 -17.44 -18.15
CA VAL A 117 -16.23 -16.25 -17.69
C VAL A 117 -17.10 -15.00 -17.80
N ALA A 118 -17.84 -14.83 -18.89
CA ALA A 118 -18.72 -13.69 -19.10
C ALA A 118 -19.84 -13.62 -18.04
N GLU A 119 -20.46 -14.72 -17.70
CA GLU A 119 -21.44 -14.85 -16.62
C GLU A 119 -20.80 -14.48 -15.26
N THR A 120 -19.60 -15.03 -14.98
CA THR A 120 -18.89 -14.76 -13.73
C THR A 120 -18.60 -13.26 -13.54
N LEU A 121 -18.29 -12.55 -14.65
CA LEU A 121 -17.94 -11.13 -14.67
C LEU A 121 -19.16 -10.22 -14.95
N GLN A 122 -20.35 -10.78 -15.16
CA GLN A 122 -21.57 -10.03 -15.47
C GLN A 122 -21.43 -9.13 -16.72
N ILE A 123 -20.85 -9.67 -17.79
CA ILE A 123 -20.64 -9.01 -19.10
C ILE A 123 -21.27 -9.78 -20.27
N ASP A 124 -22.10 -10.74 -19.97
CA ASP A 124 -22.81 -11.59 -20.96
C ASP A 124 -23.63 -10.75 -21.96
N ALA A 125 -24.31 -9.69 -21.48
CA ALA A 125 -25.08 -8.79 -22.34
C ALA A 125 -24.20 -7.99 -23.33
N SER A 126 -22.90 -7.85 -23.07
CA SER A 126 -21.98 -7.04 -23.87
C SER A 126 -21.12 -7.86 -24.82
N LEU A 127 -21.28 -9.18 -24.91
CA LEU A 127 -20.40 -10.09 -25.68
C LEU A 127 -20.22 -9.71 -27.15
N ASN A 128 -21.24 -9.14 -27.79
CA ASN A 128 -21.22 -8.74 -29.20
C ASN A 128 -20.73 -7.28 -29.41
N GLN A 129 -20.51 -6.53 -28.32
CA GLN A 129 -20.04 -5.14 -28.39
C GLN A 129 -18.53 -5.09 -28.62
N LYS A 130 -18.06 -3.93 -29.12
CA LYS A 130 -16.62 -3.63 -29.25
C LYS A 130 -16.18 -2.72 -28.10
N PRO A 131 -14.86 -2.69 -27.77
CA PRO A 131 -14.33 -1.86 -26.67
C PRO A 131 -14.77 -0.41 -26.67
N LYS A 132 -14.95 0.21 -27.83
CA LYS A 132 -15.43 1.61 -27.95
C LYS A 132 -16.85 1.85 -27.41
N GLN A 133 -17.64 0.80 -27.24
CA GLN A 133 -19.04 0.86 -26.78
C GLN A 133 -19.16 0.58 -25.27
N LEU A 134 -18.04 0.28 -24.62
CA LEU A 134 -17.99 -0.13 -23.21
C LEU A 134 -17.61 1.04 -22.31
N SER A 135 -18.15 1.04 -21.10
CA SER A 135 -17.65 1.85 -19.98
C SER A 135 -16.27 1.37 -19.51
N GLY A 136 -15.56 2.21 -18.75
CA GLY A 136 -14.25 1.83 -18.19
C GLY A 136 -14.29 0.55 -17.35
N GLY A 137 -15.34 0.39 -16.54
CA GLY A 137 -15.53 -0.83 -15.73
C GLY A 137 -15.79 -2.09 -16.55
N GLU A 138 -16.58 -1.98 -17.63
CA GLU A 138 -16.77 -3.11 -18.56
C GLU A 138 -15.49 -3.47 -19.29
N MET A 139 -14.72 -2.47 -19.77
CA MET A 139 -13.42 -2.72 -20.38
C MET A 139 -12.48 -3.47 -19.45
N GLN A 140 -12.47 -3.10 -18.17
CA GLN A 140 -11.67 -3.79 -17.16
C GLN A 140 -12.14 -5.24 -16.96
N ARG A 141 -13.45 -5.47 -16.85
CA ARG A 141 -14.00 -6.83 -16.74
C ARG A 141 -13.65 -7.69 -17.97
N VAL A 142 -13.66 -7.10 -19.16
CA VAL A 142 -13.22 -7.81 -20.37
C VAL A 142 -11.74 -8.16 -20.32
N ALA A 143 -10.88 -7.26 -19.84
CA ALA A 143 -9.45 -7.53 -19.66
C ALA A 143 -9.22 -8.65 -18.62
N LEU A 144 -9.96 -8.64 -17.51
CA LEU A 144 -9.96 -9.72 -16.54
C LEU A 144 -10.46 -11.02 -17.14
N GLY A 145 -11.54 -11.00 -17.92
CA GLY A 145 -12.10 -12.18 -18.60
C GLY A 145 -11.08 -12.82 -19.53
N ARG A 146 -10.35 -12.01 -20.30
CA ARG A 146 -9.26 -12.48 -21.16
C ARG A 146 -8.13 -13.14 -20.35
N ALA A 147 -7.84 -12.64 -19.17
CA ALA A 147 -6.87 -13.23 -18.27
C ALA A 147 -7.36 -14.55 -17.64
N MET A 148 -8.62 -14.58 -17.22
CA MET A 148 -9.25 -15.72 -16.52
C MET A 148 -9.49 -16.94 -17.42
N VAL A 149 -9.84 -16.74 -18.69
CA VAL A 149 -10.26 -17.81 -19.60
C VAL A 149 -9.21 -18.90 -19.78
N ARG A 150 -7.92 -18.57 -19.58
CA ARG A 150 -6.80 -19.51 -19.59
C ARG A 150 -6.72 -20.39 -18.34
N ARG A 151 -7.41 -20.04 -17.25
CA ARG A 151 -7.27 -20.67 -15.92
C ARG A 151 -5.81 -20.70 -15.46
N PRO A 152 -5.17 -19.52 -15.33
CA PRO A 152 -3.75 -19.43 -15.01
C PRO A 152 -3.47 -19.87 -13.57
N LYS A 153 -2.22 -20.23 -13.31
CA LYS A 153 -1.72 -20.50 -11.95
C LYS A 153 -1.71 -19.24 -11.08
N ALA A 154 -1.44 -18.07 -11.66
CA ALA A 154 -1.46 -16.80 -10.96
C ALA A 154 -1.91 -15.64 -11.85
N PHE A 155 -2.48 -14.62 -11.22
CA PHE A 155 -2.78 -13.31 -11.83
C PHE A 155 -1.73 -12.29 -11.41
N LEU A 156 -1.23 -11.55 -12.39
CA LEU A 156 -0.39 -10.38 -12.18
C LEU A 156 -1.13 -9.15 -12.71
N MET A 157 -1.35 -8.16 -11.86
CA MET A 157 -2.15 -6.97 -12.19
C MET A 157 -1.33 -5.71 -11.96
N ASP A 158 -1.04 -4.96 -13.03
CA ASP A 158 -0.25 -3.74 -12.99
C ASP A 158 -1.18 -2.51 -13.01
N GLU A 159 -1.42 -1.92 -11.84
CA GLU A 159 -2.30 -0.75 -11.63
C GLU A 159 -3.64 -0.81 -12.38
N PRO A 160 -4.42 -1.89 -12.30
CA PRO A 160 -5.56 -2.10 -13.18
C PRO A 160 -6.72 -1.11 -12.96
N MET A 161 -6.74 -0.36 -11.87
CA MET A 161 -7.81 0.57 -11.53
C MET A 161 -7.40 2.05 -11.64
N SER A 162 -6.18 2.36 -12.06
CA SER A 162 -5.65 3.73 -12.11
C SER A 162 -6.47 4.68 -13.00
N ASN A 163 -7.10 4.16 -14.06
CA ASN A 163 -7.87 4.94 -15.04
C ASN A 163 -9.38 5.01 -14.74
N LEU A 164 -9.82 4.52 -13.58
CA LEU A 164 -11.23 4.55 -13.18
C LEU A 164 -11.53 5.78 -12.31
N ASP A 165 -12.75 6.30 -12.42
CA ASP A 165 -13.26 7.29 -11.47
C ASP A 165 -13.40 6.72 -10.05
N ALA A 166 -13.50 7.60 -9.05
CA ALA A 166 -13.50 7.21 -7.65
C ALA A 166 -14.67 6.25 -7.28
N LYS A 167 -15.86 6.47 -7.83
CA LYS A 167 -17.06 5.63 -7.55
C LYS A 167 -16.89 4.23 -8.12
N LEU A 168 -16.43 4.15 -9.37
CA LEU A 168 -16.20 2.87 -10.05
C LEU A 168 -15.05 2.10 -9.39
N ARG A 169 -13.99 2.80 -8.95
CA ARG A 169 -12.87 2.20 -8.23
C ARG A 169 -13.31 1.52 -6.93
N ILE A 170 -14.24 2.14 -6.17
CA ILE A 170 -14.80 1.53 -4.94
C ILE A 170 -15.52 0.22 -5.27
N GLN A 171 -16.34 0.20 -6.32
CA GLN A 171 -17.07 -1.00 -6.76
C GLN A 171 -16.10 -2.10 -7.20
N MET A 172 -15.14 -1.74 -8.06
CA MET A 172 -14.17 -2.68 -8.62
C MET A 172 -13.28 -3.33 -7.55
N ARG A 173 -12.88 -2.61 -6.50
CA ARG A 173 -12.13 -3.20 -5.37
C ARG A 173 -12.90 -4.37 -4.75
N SER A 174 -14.16 -4.16 -4.43
CA SER A 174 -15.00 -5.20 -3.84
C SER A 174 -15.23 -6.39 -4.78
N GLU A 175 -15.45 -6.11 -6.07
CA GLU A 175 -15.62 -7.14 -7.10
C GLU A 175 -14.35 -7.98 -7.30
N LEU A 176 -13.18 -7.33 -7.42
CA LEU A 176 -11.89 -8.03 -7.59
C LEU A 176 -11.57 -8.94 -6.41
N LYS A 177 -11.73 -8.44 -5.17
CA LYS A 177 -11.49 -9.27 -3.99
C LYS A 177 -12.46 -10.46 -3.91
N ARG A 178 -13.74 -10.23 -4.21
CA ARG A 178 -14.74 -11.31 -4.26
C ARG A 178 -14.43 -12.34 -5.36
N LEU A 179 -14.03 -11.84 -6.54
CA LEU A 179 -13.67 -12.67 -7.66
C LEU A 179 -12.47 -13.55 -7.34
N GLN A 180 -11.38 -12.97 -6.83
CA GLN A 180 -10.17 -13.70 -6.44
C GLN A 180 -10.49 -14.82 -5.44
N LYS A 181 -11.34 -14.52 -4.43
CA LYS A 181 -11.80 -15.54 -3.48
C LYS A 181 -12.61 -16.65 -4.14
N LYS A 182 -13.46 -16.32 -5.13
CA LYS A 182 -14.28 -17.30 -5.87
C LYS A 182 -13.43 -18.24 -6.74
N ILE A 183 -12.40 -17.71 -7.41
CA ILE A 183 -11.54 -18.47 -8.31
C ILE A 183 -10.34 -19.10 -7.60
N GLU A 184 -10.11 -18.74 -6.35
CA GLU A 184 -9.03 -19.27 -5.49
C GLU A 184 -7.63 -19.21 -6.16
N THR A 185 -7.34 -18.14 -6.90
CA THR A 185 -6.07 -18.03 -7.65
C THR A 185 -5.13 -17.04 -6.95
N THR A 186 -3.85 -17.38 -6.90
CA THR A 186 -2.79 -16.51 -6.38
C THR A 186 -2.74 -15.23 -7.20
N THR A 187 -2.72 -14.09 -6.54
CA THR A 187 -2.80 -12.77 -7.20
C THR A 187 -1.72 -11.84 -6.68
N VAL A 188 -0.95 -11.26 -7.59
CA VAL A 188 -0.02 -10.16 -7.29
C VAL A 188 -0.57 -8.89 -7.93
N PHE A 189 -0.83 -7.90 -7.10
CA PHE A 189 -1.46 -6.66 -7.49
C PHE A 189 -0.53 -5.48 -7.20
N VAL A 190 -0.25 -4.66 -8.20
CA VAL A 190 0.56 -3.44 -8.06
C VAL A 190 -0.38 -2.24 -7.99
N THR A 191 -0.14 -1.37 -7.03
CA THR A 191 -0.83 -0.08 -6.91
C THR A 191 0.05 0.96 -6.23
N HIS A 192 -0.28 2.23 -6.39
CA HIS A 192 0.20 3.34 -5.59
C HIS A 192 -0.89 3.88 -4.63
N ASP A 193 -2.12 3.33 -4.70
CA ASP A 193 -3.25 3.71 -3.85
C ASP A 193 -3.25 2.89 -2.55
N GLN A 194 -3.04 3.58 -1.42
CA GLN A 194 -3.00 2.95 -0.10
C GLN A 194 -4.35 2.32 0.28
N ILE A 195 -5.48 2.94 -0.15
CA ILE A 195 -6.81 2.43 0.18
C ILE A 195 -7.06 1.10 -0.54
N GLU A 196 -6.58 0.96 -1.79
CA GLU A 196 -6.61 -0.31 -2.51
C GLU A 196 -5.81 -1.39 -1.76
N ALA A 197 -4.57 -1.08 -1.41
CA ALA A 197 -3.70 -2.00 -0.69
C ALA A 197 -4.31 -2.44 0.65
N MET A 198 -4.72 -1.48 1.48
CA MET A 198 -5.27 -1.74 2.81
C MET A 198 -6.59 -2.52 2.79
N SER A 199 -7.43 -2.34 1.73
CA SER A 199 -8.75 -2.97 1.65
C SER A 199 -8.75 -4.35 0.99
N MET A 200 -7.78 -4.64 0.12
CA MET A 200 -7.79 -5.86 -0.69
C MET A 200 -6.72 -6.88 -0.31
N ALA A 201 -5.58 -6.44 0.20
CA ALA A 201 -4.45 -7.31 0.45
C ALA A 201 -4.69 -8.31 1.60
N ASP A 202 -4.17 -9.52 1.44
CA ASP A 202 -3.91 -10.42 2.57
C ASP A 202 -2.56 -10.03 3.21
N ARG A 203 -1.55 -9.69 2.39
CA ARG A 203 -0.29 -9.05 2.78
C ARG A 203 0.09 -7.94 1.81
N ILE A 204 0.75 -6.91 2.34
CA ILE A 204 1.29 -5.79 1.56
C ILE A 204 2.82 -5.86 1.59
N VAL A 205 3.44 -5.71 0.42
CA VAL A 205 4.86 -5.45 0.24
C VAL A 205 5.04 -3.96 0.04
N VAL A 206 5.59 -3.26 1.01
CA VAL A 206 5.94 -1.84 0.87
C VAL A 206 7.33 -1.75 0.27
N MET A 207 7.45 -1.10 -0.89
CA MET A 207 8.70 -0.93 -1.62
C MET A 207 9.14 0.52 -1.66
N HIS A 208 10.46 0.73 -1.57
CA HIS A 208 11.10 2.04 -1.75
C HIS A 208 12.48 1.88 -2.38
N GLN A 209 12.78 2.66 -3.41
CA GLN A 209 14.08 2.67 -4.10
C GLN A 209 14.62 1.27 -4.47
N GLY A 210 13.75 0.42 -5.00
CA GLY A 210 14.11 -0.94 -5.43
C GLY A 210 14.14 -1.97 -4.30
N GLU A 211 13.93 -1.59 -3.05
CA GLU A 211 14.05 -2.45 -1.88
C GLU A 211 12.71 -2.64 -1.16
N ILE A 212 12.59 -3.76 -0.45
CA ILE A 212 11.44 -4.04 0.42
C ILE A 212 11.68 -3.40 1.78
N GLN A 213 10.74 -2.55 2.17
CA GLN A 213 10.76 -1.91 3.48
C GLN A 213 10.03 -2.75 4.54
N GLN A 214 8.89 -3.34 4.17
CA GLN A 214 8.12 -4.22 5.06
C GLN A 214 7.19 -5.14 4.26
N ILE A 215 7.01 -6.37 4.73
CA ILE A 215 5.99 -7.31 4.24
C ILE A 215 5.17 -7.80 5.43
N ASP A 216 3.93 -7.39 5.52
CA ASP A 216 3.03 -7.78 6.62
C ASP A 216 1.55 -7.67 6.19
N PRO A 217 0.59 -8.21 6.96
CA PRO A 217 -0.83 -7.91 6.81
C PRO A 217 -1.12 -6.39 6.93
N PRO A 218 -2.16 -5.86 6.26
CA PRO A 218 -2.48 -4.43 6.26
C PRO A 218 -2.52 -3.81 7.66
N GLN A 219 -3.17 -4.46 8.60
CA GLN A 219 -3.30 -3.99 9.98
C GLN A 219 -1.95 -3.83 10.68
N LYS A 220 -1.00 -4.75 10.40
CA LYS A 220 0.34 -4.69 10.99
C LYS A 220 1.21 -3.61 10.34
N ILE A 221 1.11 -3.44 9.01
CA ILE A 221 1.76 -2.33 8.29
C ILE A 221 1.35 -0.98 8.88
N TYR A 222 0.05 -0.82 9.20
CA TYR A 222 -0.49 0.43 9.74
C TYR A 222 -0.10 0.66 11.21
N ASN A 223 -0.27 -0.37 12.06
CA ASN A 223 -0.12 -0.25 13.51
C ASN A 223 1.31 -0.48 14.00
N GLN A 224 2.17 -1.13 13.20
CA GLN A 224 3.54 -1.50 13.58
C GLN A 224 4.49 -1.28 12.39
N PRO A 225 4.65 -0.03 11.93
CA PRO A 225 5.59 0.27 10.86
C PRO A 225 7.01 -0.06 11.31
N LYS A 226 7.78 -0.74 10.45
CA LYS A 226 9.16 -1.16 10.77
C LYS A 226 10.16 -0.01 10.78
N ASN A 227 9.89 1.02 9.98
CA ASN A 227 10.78 2.16 9.86
C ASN A 227 10.00 3.46 9.59
N LEU A 228 10.73 4.55 9.61
CA LEU A 228 10.20 5.90 9.42
C LEU A 228 9.52 6.08 8.05
N PHE A 229 10.10 5.48 7.00
CA PHE A 229 9.50 5.54 5.66
C PHE A 229 8.10 4.92 5.64
N VAL A 230 7.93 3.71 6.19
CA VAL A 230 6.62 3.05 6.23
C VAL A 230 5.64 3.85 7.07
N ALA A 231 6.08 4.40 8.21
CA ALA A 231 5.25 5.23 9.08
C ALA A 231 4.70 6.49 8.38
N GLN A 232 5.55 7.17 7.59
CA GLN A 232 5.17 8.35 6.82
C GLN A 232 4.36 8.01 5.57
N PHE A 233 4.75 6.96 4.88
CA PHE A 233 4.13 6.61 3.59
C PHE A 233 2.72 6.04 3.79
N ILE A 234 2.45 5.32 4.88
CA ILE A 234 1.16 4.67 5.14
C ILE A 234 0.28 5.53 6.05
N GLY A 235 -0.88 5.92 5.54
CA GLY A 235 -1.89 6.73 6.24
C GLY A 235 -2.17 8.06 5.55
N SER A 236 -3.41 8.51 5.64
CA SER A 236 -3.85 9.82 5.12
C SER A 236 -4.80 10.47 6.14
N PRO A 237 -4.33 11.50 6.85
CA PRO A 237 -2.99 12.11 6.81
C PRO A 237 -1.87 11.17 7.27
N ALA A 238 -0.63 11.50 6.90
CA ALA A 238 0.55 10.80 7.37
C ALA A 238 0.74 10.90 8.89
N MET A 239 1.56 10.00 9.46
CA MET A 239 1.94 10.04 10.87
C MET A 239 2.63 11.37 11.21
N ASN A 240 2.25 11.98 12.31
CA ASN A 240 3.01 13.10 12.88
C ASN A 240 4.35 12.58 13.38
N LEU A 241 5.42 13.27 13.02
CA LEU A 241 6.79 12.91 13.41
C LEU A 241 7.48 14.13 14.02
N LEU A 242 8.10 13.94 15.17
CA LEU A 242 8.81 15.00 15.90
C LEU A 242 10.18 14.49 16.36
N GLU A 243 11.19 15.30 16.16
CA GLU A 243 12.50 15.04 16.74
C GLU A 243 12.47 15.30 18.25
N CYS A 244 13.02 14.36 19.01
CA CYS A 244 12.98 14.40 20.46
C CYS A 244 14.33 14.00 21.04
N VAL A 245 14.57 14.48 22.26
CA VAL A 245 15.65 13.99 23.10
C VAL A 245 15.07 13.20 24.26
N LEU A 246 15.61 12.03 24.50
CA LEU A 246 15.26 11.19 25.63
C LEU A 246 16.22 11.46 26.77
N GLU A 247 15.70 11.94 27.90
CA GLU A 247 16.45 12.23 29.11
C GLU A 247 15.96 11.35 30.27
N SER A 248 16.88 10.94 31.13
CA SER A 248 16.49 10.32 32.41
C SER A 248 16.47 11.38 33.51
N LYS A 249 15.30 11.65 34.06
CA LYS A 249 15.12 12.58 35.20
C LYS A 249 14.52 11.80 36.38
N SER A 250 15.21 11.75 37.50
CA SER A 250 14.74 11.08 38.73
C SER A 250 14.35 9.61 38.59
N GLY A 251 14.90 8.89 37.61
CA GLY A 251 14.58 7.49 37.33
C GLY A 251 13.44 7.26 36.33
N GLU A 252 12.79 8.33 35.87
CA GLU A 252 11.79 8.32 34.80
C GLU A 252 12.41 8.77 33.48
N LEU A 253 11.93 8.23 32.37
CA LEU A 253 12.31 8.70 31.04
C LEU A 253 11.37 9.84 30.63
N VAL A 254 11.97 10.99 30.38
CA VAL A 254 11.29 12.19 29.90
C VAL A 254 11.65 12.40 28.43
N LEU A 255 10.64 12.52 27.60
CA LEU A 255 10.75 12.82 26.19
C LEU A 255 10.58 14.33 26.02
N SER A 256 11.66 15.03 25.68
CA SER A 256 11.64 16.46 25.40
C SER A 256 11.58 16.69 23.90
N LEU A 257 10.51 17.35 23.42
CA LEU A 257 10.38 17.71 22.01
C LEU A 257 11.40 18.78 21.66
N LEU A 258 12.20 18.54 20.63
CA LEU A 258 13.10 19.54 20.10
C LEU A 258 12.26 20.71 19.52
N HIS A 259 12.75 21.92 19.72
CA HIS A 259 12.11 23.16 19.23
C HIS A 259 10.82 23.57 19.96
N THR A 260 10.50 22.94 21.08
CA THR A 260 9.38 23.33 21.96
C THR A 260 9.82 23.28 23.42
N GLU A 261 9.08 23.93 24.29
CA GLU A 261 9.25 23.79 25.75
C GLU A 261 8.51 22.57 26.33
N CYS A 262 7.98 21.72 25.43
CA CYS A 262 7.12 20.61 25.81
C CYS A 262 7.94 19.35 26.11
N SER A 263 7.66 18.74 27.23
CA SER A 263 8.19 17.44 27.62
C SER A 263 7.10 16.58 28.23
N PHE A 264 7.17 15.26 28.03
CA PHE A 264 6.26 14.31 28.66
C PHE A 264 7.03 13.13 29.24
N THR A 265 6.54 12.65 30.37
CA THR A 265 7.07 11.43 30.99
C THR A 265 6.47 10.23 30.27
N LEU A 266 7.33 9.31 29.81
CA LEU A 266 6.89 8.05 29.22
C LEU A 266 6.44 7.07 30.30
N SER A 267 5.39 6.29 30.00
CA SER A 267 4.95 5.24 30.91
C SER A 267 6.05 4.19 31.16
N GLU A 268 5.98 3.51 32.33
CA GLU A 268 6.96 2.47 32.70
C GLU A 268 7.13 1.39 31.61
N ALA A 269 6.05 1.03 30.90
CA ALA A 269 6.09 -0.01 29.87
C ALA A 269 6.95 0.40 28.67
N ILE A 270 6.89 1.67 28.23
CA ILE A 270 7.71 2.22 27.15
C ILE A 270 9.13 2.42 27.66
N THR A 271 9.28 2.94 28.86
CA THR A 271 10.56 3.15 29.55
C THR A 271 11.39 1.87 29.62
N GLN A 272 10.79 0.76 30.06
CA GLN A 272 11.48 -0.54 30.16
C GLN A 272 11.93 -1.07 28.79
N LYS A 273 11.12 -0.92 27.76
CA LYS A 273 11.51 -1.30 26.37
C LYS A 273 12.70 -0.50 25.88
N MET A 274 12.74 0.79 26.17
CA MET A 274 13.79 1.67 25.70
C MET A 274 15.11 1.51 26.46
N MET A 275 15.05 1.34 27.78
CA MET A 275 16.26 1.10 28.60
C MET A 275 17.00 -0.18 28.21
N GLN A 276 16.32 -1.18 27.67
CA GLN A 276 16.95 -2.43 27.22
C GLN A 276 17.67 -2.31 25.87
N LYS A 277 17.29 -1.36 25.03
CA LYS A 277 17.76 -1.28 23.63
C LYS A 277 18.69 -0.13 23.32
N HIS A 278 18.61 0.99 24.02
CA HIS A 278 19.31 2.21 23.60
C HIS A 278 19.99 2.98 24.74
N LYS A 279 21.20 3.49 24.44
CA LYS A 279 21.77 4.65 25.13
C LYS A 279 20.90 5.87 24.82
N LEU A 280 20.77 6.79 25.78
CA LEU A 280 20.15 8.11 25.62
C LEU A 280 20.59 8.75 24.29
N SER A 281 19.70 8.84 23.30
CA SER A 281 20.00 9.24 21.94
C SER A 281 18.88 10.10 21.37
N LYS A 282 19.17 10.78 20.29
CA LYS A 282 18.16 11.49 19.52
C LYS A 282 17.22 10.46 18.87
N ILE A 283 15.94 10.64 19.09
CA ILE A 283 14.88 9.77 18.60
C ILE A 283 13.82 10.58 17.85
N ILE A 284 13.02 9.90 17.06
CA ILE A 284 11.86 10.48 16.40
C ILE A 284 10.61 9.87 17.05
N PHE A 285 9.81 10.75 17.65
CA PHE A 285 8.48 10.42 18.15
C PHE A 285 7.49 10.42 17.00
N GLY A 286 6.66 9.38 16.92
CA GLY A 286 5.63 9.24 15.91
C GLY A 286 4.25 8.97 16.52
N ILE A 287 3.22 9.68 16.04
CA ILE A 287 1.83 9.40 16.38
C ILE A 287 0.90 9.68 15.22
N ARG A 288 -0.09 8.82 15.04
CA ARG A 288 -1.08 9.04 13.97
C ARG A 288 -2.09 10.12 14.36
N PRO A 289 -2.60 10.90 13.39
CA PRO A 289 -3.54 12.00 13.65
C PRO A 289 -4.81 11.60 14.39
N GLU A 290 -5.30 10.38 14.22
CA GLU A 290 -6.48 9.85 14.92
C GLU A 290 -6.26 9.54 16.41
N HIS A 291 -5.00 9.42 16.84
CA HIS A 291 -4.62 9.22 18.25
C HIS A 291 -4.20 10.51 18.95
N VAL A 292 -4.37 11.64 18.26
CA VAL A 292 -4.18 12.98 18.80
C VAL A 292 -5.54 13.56 19.13
N THR A 293 -5.81 13.77 20.41
CA THR A 293 -7.05 14.39 20.87
C THR A 293 -6.86 15.87 21.15
N LEU A 294 -7.88 16.67 20.84
CA LEU A 294 -7.89 18.11 21.11
C LEU A 294 -8.97 18.44 22.13
N SER A 295 -8.65 19.35 23.07
CA SER A 295 -9.59 19.91 24.04
C SER A 295 -9.65 21.42 23.91
N LYS A 296 -10.78 22.01 24.28
CA LYS A 296 -10.95 23.49 24.42
C LYS A 296 -10.69 23.99 25.82
N THR A 297 -10.54 23.11 26.76
CA THR A 297 -10.24 23.41 28.16
C THR A 297 -8.95 22.73 28.57
N PRO A 298 -8.10 23.38 29.35
CA PRO A 298 -6.89 22.77 29.87
C PRO A 298 -7.23 21.53 30.72
N ILE A 299 -6.53 20.44 30.44
CA ILE A 299 -6.53 19.19 31.23
C ILE A 299 -5.06 18.95 31.63
N ASP A 300 -4.81 18.36 32.79
CA ASP A 300 -3.44 18.12 33.27
C ASP A 300 -2.58 17.37 32.23
N CYS A 301 -1.32 17.77 32.08
CA CYS A 301 -0.33 17.21 31.17
C CYS A 301 -0.58 17.44 29.67
N GLN A 302 -1.28 18.50 29.27
CA GLN A 302 -1.54 18.84 27.87
C GLN A 302 -0.64 19.98 27.37
N ILE A 303 -0.41 19.98 26.05
CA ILE A 303 0.33 21.03 25.37
C ILE A 303 -0.66 22.07 24.84
N GLU A 304 -0.56 23.30 25.31
CA GLU A 304 -1.31 24.43 24.75
C GLU A 304 -0.76 24.83 23.39
N THR A 305 -1.64 25.02 22.42
CA THR A 305 -1.30 25.41 21.05
C THR A 305 -2.44 26.17 20.40
N ASN A 306 -2.18 26.69 19.18
CA ASN A 306 -3.19 27.39 18.40
C ASN A 306 -3.51 26.64 17.10
N VAL A 307 -4.78 26.66 16.73
CA VAL A 307 -5.25 26.09 15.45
C VAL A 307 -4.72 26.92 14.29
N HIS A 308 -4.00 26.27 13.37
CA HIS A 308 -3.49 26.88 12.16
C HIS A 308 -4.41 26.69 10.96
N LEU A 309 -4.95 25.48 10.76
CA LEU A 309 -5.80 25.12 9.62
C LEU A 309 -6.88 24.13 10.04
N VAL A 310 -8.05 24.23 9.42
CA VAL A 310 -9.15 23.25 9.58
C VAL A 310 -9.60 22.77 8.20
N GLU A 311 -9.39 21.49 7.92
CA GLU A 311 -9.86 20.83 6.70
C GLU A 311 -11.10 19.99 6.98
N TYR A 312 -12.16 20.14 6.17
CA TYR A 312 -13.42 19.42 6.36
C TYR A 312 -13.46 18.20 5.41
N LEU A 313 -13.54 17.01 6.00
CA LEU A 313 -13.63 15.72 5.27
C LEU A 313 -15.01 15.03 5.43
N GLY A 314 -16.06 15.82 5.63
CA GLY A 314 -17.42 15.31 5.86
C GLY A 314 -17.60 14.79 7.29
N ALA A 315 -17.43 13.50 7.53
CA ALA A 315 -17.59 12.89 8.86
C ALA A 315 -16.44 13.23 9.85
N ALA A 316 -15.31 13.69 9.35
CA ALA A 316 -14.14 14.07 10.14
C ALA A 316 -13.61 15.44 9.73
N LYS A 317 -12.78 16.03 10.59
CA LYS A 317 -11.95 17.20 10.30
C LYS A 317 -10.49 16.85 10.56
N ILE A 318 -9.60 17.41 9.76
CA ILE A 318 -8.17 17.46 10.06
C ILE A 318 -7.89 18.87 10.58
N ILE A 319 -7.29 18.94 11.75
CA ILE A 319 -6.91 20.20 12.39
C ILE A 319 -5.40 20.22 12.48
N ASP A 320 -4.80 21.21 11.81
CA ASP A 320 -3.37 21.48 11.94
C ASP A 320 -3.17 22.51 13.07
N VAL A 321 -2.27 22.19 13.99
CA VAL A 321 -1.88 23.06 15.09
C VAL A 321 -0.38 23.34 15.06
N ILE A 322 0.08 24.42 15.67
CA ILE A 322 1.48 24.83 15.69
C ILE A 322 2.07 24.49 17.06
N LEU A 323 3.03 23.56 17.12
CA LEU A 323 3.71 23.18 18.36
C LEU A 323 4.86 24.11 18.75
N GLY A 324 5.36 24.92 17.82
CA GLY A 324 6.51 25.80 18.03
C GLY A 324 7.19 26.13 16.73
N GLU A 325 8.37 26.74 16.79
CA GLU A 325 9.21 27.05 15.64
C GLU A 325 10.49 26.21 15.65
N ASN A 326 10.87 25.71 14.49
CA ASN A 326 12.16 25.05 14.34
C ASN A 326 13.29 26.08 14.45
N ASN A 327 14.12 25.96 15.48
CA ASN A 327 15.19 26.93 15.79
C ASN A 327 16.25 27.09 14.68
N GLN A 328 16.37 26.13 13.75
CA GLN A 328 17.35 26.19 12.65
C GLN A 328 16.75 26.82 11.38
N THR A 329 15.48 26.54 11.09
CA THR A 329 14.81 26.97 9.86
C THR A 329 13.84 28.11 10.07
N HIS A 330 13.52 28.48 11.32
CA HIS A 330 12.46 29.42 11.73
C HIS A 330 11.09 29.07 11.12
N SER A 331 10.87 27.80 10.80
CA SER A 331 9.62 27.31 10.24
C SER A 331 8.75 26.73 11.34
N PRO A 332 7.42 26.97 11.31
CA PRO A 332 6.51 26.40 12.30
C PRO A 332 6.49 24.86 12.19
N VAL A 333 6.45 24.20 13.35
CA VAL A 333 6.27 22.75 13.44
C VAL A 333 4.79 22.46 13.54
N PHE A 334 4.24 21.89 12.48
CA PHE A 334 2.83 21.52 12.40
C PHE A 334 2.56 20.14 12.95
N PHE A 335 1.40 20.00 13.60
CA PHE A 335 0.93 18.74 14.13
C PHE A 335 -0.54 18.55 13.75
N LYS A 336 -0.88 17.37 13.24
CA LYS A 336 -2.22 17.06 12.72
C LYS A 336 -3.02 16.24 13.72
N SER A 337 -4.27 16.63 13.92
CA SER A 337 -5.26 15.83 14.65
C SER A 337 -6.45 15.54 13.76
N ARG A 338 -6.93 14.29 13.79
CA ARG A 338 -8.15 13.89 13.12
C ARG A 338 -9.28 13.76 14.13
N VAL A 339 -10.20 14.71 14.10
CA VAL A 339 -11.34 14.78 15.04
C VAL A 339 -12.67 14.53 14.35
N HIS A 340 -13.70 14.22 15.12
CA HIS A 340 -15.07 14.12 14.61
C HIS A 340 -15.58 15.48 14.11
N SER A 341 -16.44 15.50 13.09
CA SER A 341 -16.97 16.73 12.48
C SER A 341 -17.74 17.65 13.45
N SER A 342 -18.24 17.10 14.55
CA SER A 342 -18.92 17.87 15.59
C SER A 342 -17.98 18.73 16.46
N PHE A 343 -16.67 18.49 16.46
CA PHE A 343 -15.71 19.31 17.19
C PHE A 343 -15.62 20.69 16.55
N GLN A 344 -16.14 21.71 17.26
CA GLN A 344 -16.20 23.08 16.77
C GLN A 344 -14.94 23.84 17.18
N VAL A 345 -14.20 24.33 16.20
CA VAL A 345 -12.99 25.14 16.41
C VAL A 345 -12.77 26.07 15.23
N SER A 346 -12.14 27.21 15.47
CA SER A 346 -11.79 28.22 14.47
C SER A 346 -10.26 28.37 14.38
N VAL A 347 -9.77 28.83 13.24
CA VAL A 347 -8.36 29.19 13.07
C VAL A 347 -7.98 30.28 14.07
N GLY A 348 -6.82 30.12 14.72
CA GLY A 348 -6.33 31.01 15.78
C GLY A 348 -6.88 30.73 17.19
N GLU A 349 -7.86 29.82 17.31
CA GLU A 349 -8.42 29.45 18.63
C GLU A 349 -7.41 28.60 19.43
N PRO A 350 -7.20 28.84 20.72
CA PRO A 350 -6.34 28.03 21.56
C PRO A 350 -6.99 26.65 21.79
N VAL A 351 -6.17 25.62 21.74
CA VAL A 351 -6.55 24.23 22.01
C VAL A 351 -5.43 23.51 22.75
N TRP A 352 -5.78 22.45 23.45
CA TRP A 352 -4.85 21.61 24.21
C TRP A 352 -4.76 20.26 23.55
N ILE A 353 -3.53 19.79 23.29
CA ILE A 353 -3.24 18.48 22.69
C ILE A 353 -3.02 17.44 23.78
N ASN A 354 -3.59 16.26 23.58
CA ASN A 354 -3.27 15.07 24.33
C ASN A 354 -3.00 13.87 23.38
N PHE A 355 -2.17 12.93 23.82
CA PHE A 355 -1.75 11.77 23.06
C PHE A 355 -2.25 10.47 23.68
N GLU A 356 -2.65 9.54 22.86
CA GLU A 356 -2.93 8.18 23.29
C GLU A 356 -1.61 7.41 23.43
N GLU A 357 -1.09 7.27 24.67
CA GLU A 357 0.26 6.73 24.95
C GLU A 357 0.55 5.41 24.25
N ARG A 358 -0.42 4.46 24.22
CA ARG A 358 -0.23 3.16 23.57
C ARG A 358 -0.13 3.22 22.06
N ALA A 359 -0.44 4.37 21.45
CA ALA A 359 -0.35 4.61 20.01
C ALA A 359 0.92 5.38 19.62
N ILE A 360 1.81 5.62 20.59
CA ILE A 360 3.10 6.25 20.35
C ILE A 360 4.03 5.24 19.67
N HIS A 361 4.69 5.71 18.61
CA HIS A 361 5.78 5.03 17.93
C HIS A 361 7.08 5.77 18.18
N ILE A 362 8.17 5.05 18.30
CA ILE A 362 9.50 5.61 18.51
C ILE A 362 10.43 5.01 17.48
N PHE A 363 11.18 5.87 16.80
CA PHE A 363 12.16 5.50 15.79
C PHE A 363 13.53 6.04 16.19
N ASP A 364 14.56 5.26 15.92
CA ASP A 364 15.95 5.73 16.02
C ASP A 364 16.22 6.74 14.91
N GLN A 365 16.88 7.87 15.24
CA GLN A 365 17.07 8.95 14.26
C GLN A 365 18.12 8.58 13.20
N GLU A 366 19.12 7.76 13.54
CA GLU A 366 20.21 7.40 12.61
C GLU A 366 19.81 6.24 11.70
N SER A 367 19.30 5.15 12.27
CA SER A 367 18.89 3.96 11.49
C SER A 367 17.52 4.10 10.87
N GLN A 368 16.68 5.03 11.37
CA GLN A 368 15.27 5.21 11.03
C GLN A 368 14.38 3.98 11.33
N GLU A 369 14.90 2.99 12.03
CA GLU A 369 14.18 1.78 12.41
C GLU A 369 13.29 2.02 13.65
N ALA A 370 12.19 1.28 13.76
CA ALA A 370 11.32 1.30 14.93
C ALA A 370 11.96 0.60 16.14
N ILE A 371 11.81 1.21 17.31
CA ILE A 371 12.36 0.74 18.59
C ILE A 371 11.37 -0.14 19.36
#